data_147b265b9cd071ba41cd8824e1b2b0d3
#
_entry.id   147b265b9cd071ba41cd8824e1b2b0d3
#
_cell.length_a   1.000
_cell.length_b   1.000
_cell.length_c   1.000
_cell.angle_alpha   90.00
_cell.angle_beta   90.00
_cell.angle_gamma   90.00
#
_symmetry.space_group_name_H-M   'P 1'
#
loop_
_entity.id
_entity.type
_entity.pdbx_description
1 polymer ?
#
loop_
_entity_poly.entity_id
_entity_poly.type
_entity_poly.pdbx_seq_one_letter_code
_entity_poly.pdbx_strand_id
1 'polypeptide(L)'
;MDKLRILYVDDDADLRGLVRDQLTPLGYEVDEAEDGAVALEMLGKGNYALMLLDINMPGKSGIDVLKFIKEKGLKCKVIMLTGRVGFSVATETLKLGADDYITKPFNIEYLQFSIKRVMGQ
;
A
#
# COMPACT_ATOMS: atom_id res chain seq x y z
N MET A 1 -7.69 -21.28 6.91
CA MET A 1 -8.09 -19.93 6.52
C MET A 1 -7.00 -19.29 5.69
N ASP A 2 -7.40 -18.62 4.66
CA ASP A 2 -6.45 -17.96 3.77
C ASP A 2 -5.83 -16.74 4.44
N LYS A 3 -4.54 -16.56 4.19
CA LYS A 3 -3.85 -15.37 4.67
C LYS A 3 -4.26 -14.17 3.84
N LEU A 4 -4.32 -13.00 4.48
CA LEU A 4 -4.54 -11.76 3.77
C LEU A 4 -3.31 -11.46 2.90
N ARG A 5 -3.53 -11.29 1.60
CA ARG A 5 -2.45 -10.99 0.66
C ARG A 5 -2.30 -9.49 0.50
N ILE A 6 -1.10 -9.02 0.77
CA ILE A 6 -0.74 -7.60 0.73
C ILE A 6 0.33 -7.39 -0.34
N LEU A 7 0.15 -6.36 -1.17
CA LEU A 7 1.19 -5.91 -2.08
C LEU A 7 1.78 -4.62 -1.52
N TYR A 8 3.08 -4.62 -1.21
CA TYR A 8 3.76 -3.44 -0.70
C TYR A 8 4.60 -2.82 -1.82
N VAL A 9 4.30 -1.58 -2.15
CA VAL A 9 4.89 -0.85 -3.27
C VAL A 9 5.72 0.31 -2.73
N ASP A 10 7.03 0.23 -2.90
CA ASP A 10 7.96 1.23 -2.38
C ASP A 10 9.29 1.05 -3.11
N ASP A 11 9.95 2.13 -3.48
CA ASP A 11 11.25 2.04 -4.15
C ASP A 11 12.40 1.78 -3.18
N ASP A 12 12.15 1.85 -1.88
CA ASP A 12 13.15 1.56 -0.84
C ASP A 12 13.17 0.07 -0.53
N ALA A 13 14.16 -0.65 -1.07
CA ALA A 13 14.25 -2.09 -0.91
C ALA A 13 14.44 -2.53 0.54
N ASP A 14 15.19 -1.74 1.31
CA ASP A 14 15.42 -2.08 2.73
C ASP A 14 14.13 -1.97 3.52
N LEU A 15 13.36 -0.92 3.29
CA LEU A 15 12.08 -0.76 3.97
C LEU A 15 11.08 -1.84 3.55
N ARG A 16 11.03 -2.19 2.25
CA ARG A 16 10.16 -3.28 1.81
C ARG A 16 10.47 -4.57 2.53
N GLY A 17 11.73 -4.95 2.60
CA GLY A 17 12.13 -6.18 3.28
C GLY A 17 11.81 -6.15 4.76
N LEU A 18 12.05 -5.01 5.41
CA LEU A 18 11.77 -4.86 6.84
C LEU A 18 10.27 -5.03 7.12
N VAL A 19 9.42 -4.39 6.35
CA VAL A 19 7.98 -4.47 6.55
C VAL A 19 7.47 -5.89 6.27
N ARG A 20 7.95 -6.51 5.18
CA ARG A 20 7.60 -7.90 4.90
C ARG A 20 7.98 -8.82 6.06
N ASP A 21 9.19 -8.66 6.58
CA ASP A 21 9.69 -9.52 7.65
C ASP A 21 8.91 -9.31 8.95
N GLN A 22 8.37 -8.13 9.17
CA GLN A 22 7.58 -7.85 10.36
C GLN A 22 6.11 -8.24 10.23
N LEU A 23 5.56 -8.21 9.03
CA LEU A 23 4.16 -8.57 8.81
C LEU A 23 3.95 -10.07 8.63
N THR A 24 4.91 -10.77 8.05
CA THR A 24 4.77 -12.21 7.79
C THR A 24 4.49 -13.01 9.07
N PRO A 25 5.22 -12.79 10.18
CA PRO A 25 4.90 -13.54 11.41
C PRO A 25 3.53 -13.24 11.99
N LEU A 26 2.93 -12.11 11.60
CA LEU A 26 1.60 -11.73 12.09
C LEU A 26 0.48 -12.38 11.28
N GLY A 27 0.82 -13.21 10.29
CA GLY A 27 -0.16 -13.95 9.52
C GLY A 27 -0.49 -13.35 8.16
N TYR A 28 0.23 -12.33 7.73
CA TYR A 28 0.01 -11.73 6.41
C TYR A 28 0.95 -12.34 5.38
N GLU A 29 0.49 -12.38 4.14
CA GLU A 29 1.32 -12.79 3.01
C GLU A 29 1.66 -11.53 2.22
N VAL A 30 2.95 -11.17 2.19
CA VAL A 30 3.39 -9.89 1.62
C VAL A 30 4.25 -10.12 0.39
N ASP A 31 3.81 -9.57 -0.73
CA ASP A 31 4.61 -9.47 -1.94
C ASP A 31 5.11 -8.03 -2.09
N GLU A 32 6.22 -7.85 -2.81
CA GLU A 32 6.86 -6.54 -2.95
C GLU A 32 6.88 -6.10 -4.39
N ALA A 33 6.70 -4.80 -4.61
CA ALA A 33 6.89 -4.17 -5.91
C ALA A 33 7.78 -2.94 -5.74
N GLU A 34 8.76 -2.77 -6.61
CA GLU A 34 9.74 -1.69 -6.49
C GLU A 34 9.26 -0.36 -7.06
N ASP A 35 8.22 -0.37 -7.88
CA ASP A 35 7.67 0.85 -8.47
C ASP A 35 6.23 0.62 -8.94
N GLY A 36 5.61 1.69 -9.46
CA GLY A 36 4.22 1.64 -9.89
C GLY A 36 3.97 0.74 -11.07
N ALA A 37 4.91 0.67 -12.03
CA ALA A 37 4.75 -0.18 -13.20
C ALA A 37 4.72 -1.66 -12.81
N VAL A 38 5.63 -2.06 -11.94
CA VAL A 38 5.66 -3.43 -11.41
C VAL A 38 4.40 -3.73 -10.62
N ALA A 39 3.95 -2.75 -9.81
CA ALA A 39 2.73 -2.93 -9.03
C ALA A 39 1.51 -3.18 -9.92
N LEU A 40 1.36 -2.42 -11.00
CA LEU A 40 0.25 -2.61 -11.92
C LEU A 40 0.30 -3.96 -12.60
N GLU A 41 1.48 -4.42 -12.98
CA GLU A 41 1.66 -5.74 -13.56
C GLU A 41 1.25 -6.84 -12.56
N MET A 42 1.71 -6.73 -11.32
CA MET A 42 1.37 -7.70 -10.28
C MET A 42 -0.12 -7.72 -9.96
N LEU A 43 -0.76 -6.55 -9.95
CA LEU A 43 -2.20 -6.47 -9.74
C LEU A 43 -2.98 -7.21 -10.82
N GLY A 44 -2.48 -7.20 -12.05
CA GLY A 44 -3.13 -7.89 -13.14
C GLY A 44 -3.04 -9.41 -13.06
N LYS A 45 -2.08 -9.93 -12.30
CA LYS A 45 -1.83 -11.37 -12.20
C LYS A 45 -2.26 -11.99 -10.88
N GLY A 46 -2.42 -11.19 -9.84
CA GLY A 46 -2.69 -11.69 -8.50
C GLY A 46 -3.93 -11.09 -7.89
N ASN A 47 -4.37 -11.68 -6.80
CA ASN A 47 -5.48 -11.18 -6.00
C ASN A 47 -4.95 -10.62 -4.69
N TYR A 48 -4.83 -9.32 -4.63
CA TYR A 48 -4.38 -8.64 -3.42
C TYR A 48 -5.59 -8.00 -2.73
N ALA A 49 -5.73 -8.26 -1.45
CA ALA A 49 -6.80 -7.67 -0.66
C ALA A 49 -6.45 -6.24 -0.25
N LEU A 50 -5.16 -5.97 -0.13
CA LEU A 50 -4.66 -4.69 0.37
C LEU A 50 -3.37 -4.32 -0.35
N MET A 51 -3.21 -3.04 -0.63
CA MET A 51 -1.96 -2.49 -1.13
C MET A 51 -1.46 -1.43 -0.16
N LEU A 52 -0.18 -1.52 0.20
CA LEU A 52 0.54 -0.48 0.92
C LEU A 52 1.34 0.26 -0.15
N LEU A 53 1.07 1.53 -0.35
CA LEU A 53 1.49 2.23 -1.56
C LEU A 53 2.21 3.52 -1.24
N ASP A 54 3.51 3.57 -1.53
CA ASP A 54 4.29 4.80 -1.40
C ASP A 54 3.85 5.81 -2.47
N ILE A 55 3.72 7.07 -2.11
CA ILE A 55 3.35 8.13 -3.04
C ILE A 55 4.53 8.51 -3.93
N ASN A 56 5.71 8.69 -3.34
CA ASN A 56 6.86 9.23 -4.05
C ASN A 56 7.75 8.13 -4.61
N MET A 57 7.56 7.82 -5.88
CA MET A 57 8.36 6.81 -6.58
C MET A 57 8.73 7.32 -7.97
N PRO A 58 9.88 6.89 -8.51
CA PRO A 58 10.24 7.23 -9.90
C PRO A 58 9.22 6.66 -10.88
N GLY A 59 8.97 7.38 -11.96
CA GLY A 59 8.03 6.95 -12.98
C GLY A 59 6.58 7.12 -12.52
N LYS A 60 5.80 6.04 -12.53
CA LYS A 60 4.40 6.11 -12.06
C LYS A 60 4.36 6.29 -10.56
N SER A 61 3.78 7.41 -10.12
CA SER A 61 3.64 7.71 -8.69
C SER A 61 2.58 6.82 -8.04
N GLY A 62 2.55 6.81 -6.70
CA GLY A 62 1.51 6.11 -5.98
C GLY A 62 0.12 6.65 -6.29
N ILE A 63 0.01 7.94 -6.58
CA ILE A 63 -1.28 8.52 -6.96
C ILE A 63 -1.76 7.95 -8.30
N ASP A 64 -0.86 7.77 -9.27
CA ASP A 64 -1.21 7.16 -10.55
C ASP A 64 -1.72 5.73 -10.37
N VAL A 65 -1.08 4.95 -9.50
CA VAL A 65 -1.51 3.59 -9.20
C VAL A 65 -2.88 3.59 -8.55
N LEU A 66 -3.11 4.50 -7.60
CA LEU A 66 -4.40 4.62 -6.93
C LEU A 66 -5.52 4.95 -7.93
N LYS A 67 -5.27 5.89 -8.84
CA LYS A 67 -6.22 6.24 -9.88
C LYS A 67 -6.57 5.03 -10.75
N PHE A 68 -5.56 4.26 -11.13
CA PHE A 68 -5.77 3.05 -11.94
C PHE A 68 -6.70 2.06 -11.22
N ILE A 69 -6.43 1.81 -9.94
CA ILE A 69 -7.24 0.89 -9.15
C ILE A 69 -8.70 1.34 -9.14
N LYS A 70 -8.94 2.64 -8.93
CA LYS A 70 -10.30 3.16 -8.84
C LYS A 70 -10.99 3.19 -10.20
N GLU A 71 -10.29 3.53 -11.25
CA GLU A 71 -10.85 3.55 -12.60
C GLU A 71 -11.25 2.14 -13.07
N LYS A 72 -10.47 1.13 -12.69
CA LYS A 72 -10.74 -0.26 -13.07
C LYS A 72 -11.71 -0.96 -12.12
N GLY A 73 -12.10 -0.29 -11.04
CA GLY A 73 -13.02 -0.89 -10.08
C GLY A 73 -12.47 -2.08 -9.33
N LEU A 74 -11.17 -2.12 -9.14
CA LEU A 74 -10.53 -3.23 -8.42
C LEU A 74 -10.89 -3.17 -6.93
N LYS A 75 -11.09 -4.33 -6.33
CA LYS A 75 -11.53 -4.41 -4.94
C LYS A 75 -10.38 -4.40 -3.93
N CYS A 76 -9.22 -3.97 -4.34
CA CYS A 76 -8.06 -3.87 -3.48
C CYS A 76 -8.18 -2.62 -2.61
N LYS A 77 -8.07 -2.78 -1.29
CA LYS A 77 -8.00 -1.63 -0.39
C LYS A 77 -6.61 -1.01 -0.47
N VAL A 78 -6.51 0.28 -0.21
CA VAL A 78 -5.25 1.00 -0.36
C VAL A 78 -4.96 1.84 0.88
N ILE A 79 -3.77 1.63 1.45
CA ILE A 79 -3.20 2.50 2.49
C ILE A 79 -2.03 3.22 1.84
N MET A 80 -2.09 4.56 1.80
CA MET A 80 -0.99 5.35 1.26
C MET A 80 0.09 5.53 2.31
N LEU A 81 1.34 5.38 1.92
CA LEU A 81 2.49 5.59 2.80
C LEU A 81 3.35 6.69 2.20
N THR A 82 3.79 7.64 3.02
CA THR A 82 4.55 8.76 2.47
C THR A 82 5.47 9.38 3.52
N GLY A 83 6.66 9.78 3.08
CA GLY A 83 7.66 10.35 3.97
C GLY A 83 7.32 11.75 4.42
N ARG A 84 6.86 12.57 3.50
CA ARG A 84 6.52 13.96 3.83
C ARG A 84 5.52 14.48 2.80
N VAL A 85 4.34 14.81 3.25
CA VAL A 85 3.36 15.42 2.38
C VAL A 85 2.61 16.49 3.15
N GLY A 86 2.15 17.49 2.44
CA GLY A 86 1.30 18.49 3.02
C GLY A 86 -0.11 17.96 3.20
N PHE A 87 -0.87 18.68 4.00
CA PHE A 87 -2.27 18.37 4.26
C PHE A 87 -3.07 18.22 2.96
N SER A 88 -2.75 19.04 1.95
CA SER A 88 -3.45 19.01 0.66
C SER A 88 -3.25 17.68 -0.07
N VAL A 89 -2.06 17.09 0.02
CA VAL A 89 -1.79 15.81 -0.65
C VAL A 89 -2.52 14.67 0.05
N ALA A 90 -2.50 14.66 1.39
CA ALA A 90 -3.25 13.67 2.16
C ALA A 90 -4.74 13.74 1.82
N THR A 91 -5.29 14.95 1.79
CA THR A 91 -6.70 15.15 1.45
C THR A 91 -7.00 14.66 0.03
N GLU A 92 -6.11 14.96 -0.92
CA GLU A 92 -6.29 14.52 -2.30
C GLU A 92 -6.34 13.00 -2.41
N THR A 93 -5.41 12.29 -1.75
CA THR A 93 -5.39 10.83 -1.83
C THR A 93 -6.65 10.22 -1.21
N LEU A 94 -7.14 10.75 -0.12
CA LEU A 94 -8.37 10.27 0.49
C LEU A 94 -9.58 10.55 -0.41
N LYS A 95 -9.62 11.70 -1.08
CA LYS A 95 -10.67 12.01 -2.05
C LYS A 95 -10.64 11.09 -3.26
N LEU A 96 -9.46 10.62 -3.65
CA LEU A 96 -9.30 9.67 -4.74
C LEU A 96 -9.68 8.25 -4.35
N GLY A 97 -9.98 8.01 -3.07
CA GLY A 97 -10.48 6.74 -2.61
C GLY A 97 -9.50 5.88 -1.85
N ALA A 98 -8.36 6.44 -1.42
CA ALA A 98 -7.49 5.72 -0.50
C ALA A 98 -8.23 5.45 0.80
N ASP A 99 -8.00 4.30 1.38
CA ASP A 99 -8.72 3.88 2.58
C ASP A 99 -8.07 4.38 3.86
N ASP A 100 -6.78 4.69 3.81
CA ASP A 100 -6.07 5.32 4.91
C ASP A 100 -4.77 5.94 4.39
N TYR A 101 -4.08 6.64 5.27
CA TYR A 101 -2.89 7.40 4.96
C TYR A 101 -1.98 7.38 6.20
N ILE A 102 -0.73 6.98 6.00
CA ILE A 102 0.24 6.85 7.09
C ILE A 102 1.52 7.57 6.69
N THR A 103 2.08 8.38 7.59
CA THR A 103 3.35 9.07 7.36
C THR A 103 4.52 8.21 7.80
N LYS A 104 5.61 8.27 7.01
CA LYS A 104 6.90 7.67 7.38
C LYS A 104 7.68 8.66 8.24
N PRO A 105 8.46 8.20 9.20
CA PRO A 105 8.56 6.80 9.63
C PRO A 105 7.35 6.36 10.44
N PHE A 106 7.00 5.10 10.35
CA PHE A 106 5.91 4.52 11.11
C PHE A 106 6.42 3.29 11.87
N ASN A 107 5.73 2.93 12.96
CA ASN A 107 6.04 1.67 13.63
C ASN A 107 5.07 0.59 13.16
N ILE A 108 5.48 -0.68 13.37
CA ILE A 108 4.71 -1.81 12.87
C ILE A 108 3.36 -1.94 13.56
N GLU A 109 3.28 -1.56 14.84
CA GLU A 109 2.03 -1.64 15.59
C GLU A 109 0.99 -0.70 15.01
N TYR A 110 1.39 0.51 14.65
CA TYR A 110 0.47 1.47 14.04
C TYR A 110 0.03 0.99 12.65
N LEU A 111 0.98 0.46 11.86
CA LEU A 111 0.66 -0.08 10.55
C LEU A 111 -0.33 -1.24 10.68
N GLN A 112 -0.10 -2.14 11.63
CA GLN A 112 -1.01 -3.26 11.85
C GLN A 112 -2.39 -2.79 12.28
N PHE A 113 -2.46 -1.78 13.14
CA PHE A 113 -3.73 -1.20 13.53
C PHE A 113 -4.51 -0.68 12.34
N SER A 114 -3.83 0.05 11.45
CA SER A 114 -4.46 0.58 10.24
C SER A 114 -4.94 -0.55 9.33
N ILE A 115 -4.11 -1.58 9.14
CA ILE A 115 -4.49 -2.72 8.31
C ILE A 115 -5.77 -3.36 8.85
N LYS A 116 -5.83 -3.61 10.14
CA LYS A 116 -7.01 -4.23 10.75
C LYS A 116 -8.26 -3.36 10.57
N ARG A 117 -8.11 -2.05 10.77
CA ARG A 117 -9.23 -1.14 10.62
C ARG A 117 -9.73 -1.10 9.18
N VAL A 118 -8.82 -0.98 8.22
CA VAL A 118 -9.17 -0.88 6.80
C VAL A 118 -9.81 -2.19 6.31
N MET A 119 -9.33 -3.32 6.79
CA MET A 119 -9.83 -4.63 6.37
C MET A 119 -11.00 -5.12 7.20
N GLY A 120 -11.45 -4.36 8.18
CA GLY A 120 -12.60 -4.74 9.00
C GLY A 120 -12.32 -5.87 9.98
N GLN A 121 -11.10 -5.95 10.43
CA GLN A 121 -10.69 -7.01 11.36
C GLN A 121 -10.67 -6.55 12.81
#